data_36da7511a20a5263850cf01d63384979
#
_entry.id   36da7511a20a5263850cf01d63384979
#
_cell.length_a   1.000
_cell.length_b   1.000
_cell.length_c   1.000
_cell.angle_alpha   90.00
_cell.angle_beta   90.00
_cell.angle_gamma   90.00
#
_symmetry.space_group_name_H-M   'P 1'
#
loop_
_entity.id
_entity.type
_entity.pdbx_description
1 polymer ?
#
loop_
_entity_poly.entity_id
_entity_poly.type
_entity_poly.pdbx_seq_one_letter_code
_entity_poly.pdbx_strand_id
1 'polypeptide(L)'
;KYIDSAGITNATEKTAICNCVKQLKDSSVWTKLDAIYPYLGSTSASCKWNLKNPVNSDTAFRLTFSGGWTFSSTGALPNGVNAYANTYWNSVANAGTTNASMGVYLRTNTADGGKCDIGFLRSSPTATCGLFPRFGNEFYAAINNNVYTSVANTNSSGFYAVSVLTLDNIVMHRNGTNTAKVLPSTLNGNLNVFLGARNLDGAPVLYSDREHIIDFLGDGLTSAELIKLYNIFTTFKTSVGR
;
A
#
# COMPACT_ATOMS: atom_id res chain seq x y z
N LYS A 1 4.92 2.72 21.59
CA LYS A 1 5.91 1.89 20.86
C LYS A 1 6.25 2.44 19.48
N TYR A 2 5.27 2.60 18.54
CA TYR A 2 5.60 3.11 17.18
C TYR A 2 6.27 4.48 17.22
N ILE A 3 5.71 5.42 17.97
CA ILE A 3 6.24 6.79 18.14
C ILE A 3 7.70 6.74 18.61
N ASP A 4 8.00 5.89 19.58
CA ASP A 4 9.34 5.75 20.15
C ASP A 4 10.31 5.08 19.15
N SER A 5 9.89 3.96 18.54
CA SER A 5 10.69 3.25 17.54
C SER A 5 11.02 4.11 16.33
N ALA A 6 10.04 4.89 15.85
CA ALA A 6 10.19 5.78 14.70
C ALA A 6 10.84 7.13 15.06
N GLY A 7 11.07 7.41 16.35
CA GLY A 7 11.67 8.66 16.81
C GLY A 7 10.82 9.90 16.49
N ILE A 8 9.48 9.76 16.47
CA ILE A 8 8.58 10.87 16.16
C ILE A 8 8.57 11.85 17.33
N THR A 9 9.00 13.08 17.08
CA THR A 9 9.04 14.16 18.07
C THR A 9 7.94 15.20 17.89
N ASN A 10 7.48 15.41 16.66
CA ASN A 10 6.44 16.38 16.29
C ASN A 10 5.11 16.08 16.99
N ALA A 11 4.54 17.02 17.72
CA ALA A 11 3.31 16.84 18.50
C ALA A 11 2.08 16.59 17.61
N THR A 12 2.00 17.23 16.43
CA THR A 12 0.92 17.04 15.47
C THR A 12 0.94 15.62 14.91
N GLU A 13 2.12 15.13 14.51
CA GLU A 13 2.29 13.75 14.02
C GLU A 13 1.93 12.71 15.10
N LYS A 14 2.35 12.93 16.37
CA LYS A 14 1.99 12.08 17.50
C LYS A 14 0.47 12.00 17.69
N THR A 15 -0.20 13.14 17.70
CA THR A 15 -1.65 13.23 17.87
C THR A 15 -2.37 12.55 16.69
N ALA A 16 -1.94 12.85 15.47
CA ALA A 16 -2.54 12.30 14.25
C ALA A 16 -2.45 10.77 14.22
N ILE A 17 -1.28 10.18 14.55
CA ILE A 17 -1.11 8.73 14.53
C ILE A 17 -1.88 8.04 15.66
N CYS A 18 -1.96 8.65 16.87
CA CYS A 18 -2.78 8.12 17.95
C CYS A 18 -4.26 8.09 17.58
N ASN A 19 -4.77 9.17 16.97
CA ASN A 19 -6.16 9.24 16.51
C ASN A 19 -6.43 8.25 15.37
N CYS A 20 -5.51 8.09 14.43
CA CYS A 20 -5.60 7.10 13.36
C CYS A 20 -5.71 5.69 13.93
N VAL A 21 -4.83 5.30 14.85
CA VAL A 21 -4.87 3.98 15.50
C VAL A 21 -6.18 3.78 16.28
N LYS A 22 -6.65 4.80 17.00
CA LYS A 22 -7.92 4.73 17.69
C LYS A 22 -9.08 4.46 16.73
N GLN A 23 -9.20 5.25 15.66
CA GLN A 23 -10.25 5.09 14.65
C GLN A 23 -10.20 3.72 13.96
N LEU A 24 -9.00 3.21 13.63
CA LEU A 24 -8.82 1.88 13.06
C LEU A 24 -9.32 0.78 14.00
N LYS A 25 -9.08 0.91 15.31
CA LYS A 25 -9.56 -0.03 16.34
C LYS A 25 -11.07 0.05 16.52
N ASP A 26 -11.61 1.26 16.64
CA ASP A 26 -13.05 1.50 16.82
C ASP A 26 -13.86 1.00 15.61
N SER A 27 -13.26 1.02 14.41
CA SER A 27 -13.89 0.52 13.17
C SER A 27 -13.75 -0.99 12.95
N SER A 28 -13.00 -1.70 13.81
CA SER A 28 -12.61 -3.12 13.68
C SER A 28 -11.71 -3.44 12.46
N VAL A 29 -11.23 -2.43 11.73
CA VAL A 29 -10.33 -2.62 10.58
C VAL A 29 -8.91 -2.97 11.06
N TRP A 30 -8.51 -2.49 12.25
CA TRP A 30 -7.18 -2.70 12.82
C TRP A 30 -6.73 -4.17 12.82
N THR A 31 -7.61 -5.10 13.19
CA THR A 31 -7.30 -6.54 13.32
C THR A 31 -7.02 -7.21 11.98
N LYS A 32 -7.52 -6.64 10.88
CA LYS A 32 -7.35 -7.16 9.53
C LYS A 32 -6.09 -6.66 8.83
N LEU A 33 -5.40 -5.67 9.37
CA LEU A 33 -4.18 -5.13 8.76
C LEU A 33 -2.95 -5.79 9.37
N ASP A 34 -1.99 -6.19 8.56
CA ASP A 34 -0.69 -6.74 8.95
C ASP A 34 0.37 -5.65 9.03
N ALA A 35 0.34 -4.72 8.07
CA ALA A 35 1.29 -3.64 8.00
C ALA A 35 0.62 -2.32 7.61
N ILE A 36 1.07 -1.23 8.23
CA ILE A 36 0.71 0.15 7.91
C ILE A 36 1.99 0.99 7.98
N TYR A 37 2.24 1.78 6.93
CA TYR A 37 3.44 2.64 6.81
C TYR A 37 3.02 4.11 6.63
N PRO A 38 2.95 4.92 7.73
CA PRO A 38 2.41 6.29 7.67
C PRO A 38 3.45 7.36 7.29
N TYR A 39 4.66 7.00 6.92
CA TYR A 39 5.76 7.86 6.46
C TYR A 39 5.95 9.16 7.26
N LEU A 40 6.00 9.05 8.58
CA LEU A 40 6.23 10.15 9.52
C LEU A 40 7.71 10.33 9.86
N GLY A 41 8.09 11.53 10.34
CA GLY A 41 9.43 11.83 10.84
C GLY A 41 10.47 12.16 9.76
N SER A 42 10.10 12.19 8.48
CA SER A 42 10.89 12.74 7.35
C SER A 42 12.29 12.13 7.13
N THR A 43 12.52 10.88 7.56
CA THR A 43 13.77 10.14 7.33
C THR A 43 13.49 8.68 7.01
N SER A 44 14.41 8.00 6.31
CA SER A 44 14.31 6.55 6.09
C SER A 44 14.26 5.76 7.41
N ALA A 45 14.99 6.22 8.41
CA ALA A 45 15.03 5.59 9.72
C ALA A 45 13.70 5.65 10.46
N SER A 46 12.94 6.75 10.32
CA SER A 46 11.60 6.91 10.90
C SER A 46 10.52 6.26 10.06
N CYS A 47 10.62 6.31 8.73
CA CYS A 47 9.58 5.83 7.80
C CYS A 47 9.56 4.30 7.61
N LYS A 48 10.60 3.58 8.04
CA LYS A 48 10.70 2.13 7.83
C LYS A 48 9.77 1.29 8.71
N TRP A 49 9.21 1.85 9.77
CA TRP A 49 8.51 1.09 10.79
C TRP A 49 7.07 0.74 10.41
N ASN A 50 6.73 -0.52 10.60
CA ASN A 50 5.34 -0.96 10.56
C ASN A 50 4.62 -0.47 11.83
N LEU A 51 3.57 0.34 11.66
CA LEU A 51 2.75 0.88 12.76
C LEU A 51 2.10 -0.23 13.61
N LYS A 52 1.76 -1.35 13.00
CA LYS A 52 1.13 -2.50 13.66
C LYS A 52 2.09 -3.25 14.57
N ASN A 53 3.33 -3.41 14.13
CA ASN A 53 4.37 -4.13 14.85
C ASN A 53 5.73 -3.42 14.66
N PRO A 54 6.02 -2.36 15.46
CA PRO A 54 7.22 -1.54 15.29
C PRO A 54 8.46 -2.20 15.89
N VAL A 55 8.79 -3.39 15.37
CA VAL A 55 9.99 -4.16 15.71
C VAL A 55 10.97 -4.08 14.53
N ASN A 56 12.27 -3.96 14.80
CA ASN A 56 13.32 -3.88 13.79
C ASN A 56 13.67 -5.27 13.23
N SER A 57 12.70 -5.88 12.56
CA SER A 57 12.80 -7.22 11.99
C SER A 57 12.00 -7.34 10.70
N ASP A 58 12.49 -8.14 9.76
CA ASP A 58 11.80 -8.45 8.51
C ASP A 58 10.50 -9.23 8.77
N THR A 59 10.46 -10.07 9.80
CA THR A 59 9.25 -10.79 10.23
C THR A 59 8.18 -9.89 10.84
N ALA A 60 8.52 -8.65 11.18
CA ALA A 60 7.59 -7.61 11.60
C ALA A 60 7.16 -6.70 10.43
N PHE A 61 7.52 -7.07 9.20
CA PHE A 61 7.24 -6.30 7.99
C PHE A 61 7.83 -4.89 8.02
N ARG A 62 9.03 -4.73 8.61
CA ARG A 62 9.79 -3.50 8.56
C ARG A 62 10.26 -3.24 7.13
N LEU A 63 10.08 -2.02 6.61
CA LEU A 63 10.56 -1.67 5.28
C LEU A 63 12.09 -1.67 5.20
N THR A 64 12.61 -2.23 4.11
CA THR A 64 13.99 -2.02 3.67
C THR A 64 13.98 -1.19 2.41
N PHE A 65 14.36 0.09 2.53
CA PHE A 65 14.47 1.00 1.42
C PHE A 65 15.74 0.77 0.61
N SER A 66 15.62 0.83 -0.71
CA SER A 66 16.72 0.74 -1.67
C SER A 66 16.56 1.82 -2.74
N GLY A 67 17.69 2.29 -3.29
CA GLY A 67 17.70 3.33 -4.32
C GLY A 67 17.39 4.74 -3.80
N GLY A 68 17.02 5.62 -4.71
CA GLY A 68 16.87 7.05 -4.45
C GLY A 68 15.49 7.41 -3.90
N TRP A 69 15.30 7.37 -2.60
CA TRP A 69 14.12 7.88 -1.91
C TRP A 69 14.38 9.27 -1.32
N THR A 70 13.39 10.16 -1.43
CA THR A 70 13.35 11.43 -0.71
C THR A 70 12.28 11.36 0.37
N PHE A 71 12.66 11.64 1.63
CA PHE A 71 11.76 11.66 2.77
C PHE A 71 11.57 13.10 3.24
N SER A 72 10.33 13.50 3.43
CA SER A 72 9.98 14.88 3.83
C SER A 72 8.78 14.90 4.78
N SER A 73 8.41 16.08 5.24
CA SER A 73 7.18 16.27 6.02
C SER A 73 5.92 15.91 5.24
N THR A 74 5.99 15.78 3.92
CA THR A 74 4.84 15.45 3.07
C THR A 74 4.71 13.96 2.75
N GLY A 75 5.77 13.16 2.92
CA GLY A 75 5.73 11.74 2.67
C GLY A 75 7.07 11.13 2.26
N ALA A 76 7.00 10.02 1.56
CA ALA A 76 8.14 9.31 0.98
C ALA A 76 8.00 9.28 -0.55
N LEU A 77 8.96 9.88 -1.25
CA LEU A 77 8.98 10.01 -2.71
C LEU A 77 10.06 9.12 -3.33
N PRO A 78 9.72 8.07 -4.07
CA PRO A 78 10.66 7.31 -4.88
C PRO A 78 11.05 8.10 -6.13
N ASN A 79 12.26 7.88 -6.64
CA ASN A 79 12.85 8.68 -7.74
C ASN A 79 12.43 8.24 -9.17
N GLY A 80 11.59 7.23 -9.31
CA GLY A 80 11.15 6.72 -10.62
C GLY A 80 12.22 5.96 -11.43
N VAL A 81 13.40 5.68 -10.85
CA VAL A 81 14.55 5.09 -11.57
C VAL A 81 15.02 3.79 -10.93
N ASN A 82 15.22 3.77 -9.62
CA ASN A 82 15.77 2.64 -8.89
C ASN A 82 15.27 2.52 -7.43
N ALA A 83 14.34 3.39 -7.02
CA ALA A 83 13.82 3.41 -5.66
C ALA A 83 12.72 2.35 -5.47
N TYR A 84 12.89 1.50 -4.48
CA TYR A 84 11.85 0.58 -4.00
C TYR A 84 12.03 0.28 -2.51
N ALA A 85 10.98 -0.23 -1.87
CA ALA A 85 11.07 -0.75 -0.52
C ALA A 85 10.51 -2.17 -0.44
N ASN A 86 11.29 -3.09 0.13
CA ASN A 86 10.83 -4.45 0.40
C ASN A 86 10.00 -4.45 1.69
N THR A 87 8.78 -4.97 1.63
CA THR A 87 7.88 -5.08 2.78
C THR A 87 8.06 -6.37 3.56
N TYR A 88 8.70 -7.39 2.96
CA TYR A 88 8.76 -8.78 3.46
C TYR A 88 7.38 -9.44 3.66
N TRP A 89 6.29 -8.75 3.31
CA TRP A 89 4.94 -9.28 3.33
C TRP A 89 4.62 -9.97 2.00
N ASN A 90 3.97 -11.13 2.10
CA ASN A 90 3.53 -11.94 0.98
C ASN A 90 2.03 -12.20 1.11
N SER A 91 1.24 -11.86 0.10
CA SER A 91 -0.22 -11.95 0.16
C SER A 91 -0.72 -13.37 0.47
N VAL A 92 -0.11 -14.38 -0.12
CA VAL A 92 -0.54 -15.77 0.07
C VAL A 92 -0.10 -16.32 1.42
N ALA A 93 1.14 -16.07 1.81
CA ALA A 93 1.69 -16.61 3.05
C ALA A 93 1.11 -15.93 4.31
N ASN A 94 0.77 -14.64 4.23
CA ASN A 94 0.33 -13.85 5.38
C ASN A 94 -1.18 -13.70 5.45
N ALA A 95 -1.88 -13.58 4.33
CA ALA A 95 -3.32 -13.34 4.30
C ALA A 95 -4.14 -14.44 3.59
N GLY A 96 -3.49 -15.22 2.71
CA GLY A 96 -4.16 -16.28 1.95
C GLY A 96 -4.60 -15.85 0.56
N THR A 97 -4.89 -16.84 -0.29
CA THR A 97 -5.19 -16.61 -1.72
C THR A 97 -6.44 -15.77 -1.95
N THR A 98 -7.42 -15.91 -1.09
CA THR A 98 -8.77 -15.31 -1.23
C THR A 98 -9.12 -14.35 -0.11
N ASN A 99 -8.15 -13.95 0.70
CA ASN A 99 -8.37 -13.09 1.86
C ASN A 99 -7.20 -12.09 1.98
N ALA A 100 -7.05 -11.19 1.03
CA ALA A 100 -5.95 -10.23 1.04
C ALA A 100 -6.41 -8.85 0.61
N SER A 101 -5.74 -7.83 1.12
CA SER A 101 -5.90 -6.44 0.68
C SER A 101 -4.59 -5.68 0.72
N MET A 102 -4.47 -4.67 -0.15
CA MET A 102 -3.37 -3.72 -0.14
C MET A 102 -3.81 -2.37 -0.69
N GLY A 103 -3.11 -1.32 -0.32
CA GLY A 103 -3.40 0.00 -0.84
C GLY A 103 -2.35 1.03 -0.53
N VAL A 104 -2.45 2.15 -1.25
CA VAL A 104 -1.56 3.31 -1.17
C VAL A 104 -2.38 4.59 -1.12
N TYR A 105 -1.91 5.59 -0.36
CA TYR A 105 -2.38 6.96 -0.45
C TYR A 105 -1.26 7.82 -1.04
N LEU A 106 -1.46 8.32 -2.25
CA LEU A 106 -0.49 9.08 -3.01
C LEU A 106 -0.80 10.56 -3.00
N ARG A 107 0.22 11.42 -2.88
CA ARG A 107 0.08 12.87 -2.88
C ARG A 107 0.20 13.47 -4.29
N THR A 108 1.01 12.89 -5.14
CA THR A 108 1.33 13.47 -6.44
C THR A 108 0.56 12.82 -7.59
N ASN A 109 0.14 13.65 -8.54
CA ASN A 109 -0.40 13.19 -9.81
C ASN A 109 0.69 13.28 -10.88
N THR A 110 1.32 12.17 -11.20
CA THR A 110 2.31 12.11 -12.27
C THR A 110 1.73 11.43 -13.51
N ALA A 111 2.22 11.87 -14.67
CA ALA A 111 1.82 11.32 -15.94
C ALA A 111 2.13 9.82 -16.01
N ASP A 112 1.40 9.17 -16.89
CA ASP A 112 1.50 7.76 -17.19
C ASP A 112 2.90 7.34 -17.68
N GLY A 113 3.36 6.20 -17.25
CA GLY A 113 4.66 5.65 -17.61
C GLY A 113 4.83 4.19 -17.19
N GLY A 114 3.72 3.48 -16.95
CA GLY A 114 3.78 2.09 -16.49
C GLY A 114 4.36 1.94 -15.08
N LYS A 115 4.09 2.90 -14.20
CA LYS A 115 4.63 2.95 -12.83
C LYS A 115 3.77 2.17 -11.87
N CYS A 116 4.38 1.21 -11.17
CA CYS A 116 3.74 0.41 -10.13
C CYS A 116 4.06 1.01 -8.75
N ASP A 117 3.03 1.36 -7.98
CA ASP A 117 3.25 1.95 -6.66
C ASP A 117 3.38 0.88 -5.57
N ILE A 118 2.75 -0.27 -5.75
CA ILE A 118 2.82 -1.40 -4.83
C ILE A 118 2.57 -2.70 -5.59
N GLY A 119 3.39 -3.73 -5.41
CA GLY A 119 3.06 -5.04 -5.95
C GLY A 119 4.22 -5.97 -6.26
N PHE A 120 3.84 -7.13 -6.82
CA PHE A 120 4.73 -8.11 -7.42
C PHE A 120 4.14 -8.71 -8.70
N LEU A 121 5.00 -9.33 -9.50
CA LEU A 121 4.66 -10.25 -10.57
C LEU A 121 5.62 -11.45 -10.51
N ARG A 122 5.07 -12.65 -10.42
CA ARG A 122 5.77 -13.89 -10.70
C ARG A 122 5.46 -14.31 -12.12
N SER A 123 6.49 -14.57 -12.93
CA SER A 123 6.32 -14.86 -14.35
C SER A 123 5.89 -16.29 -14.62
N SER A 124 6.30 -17.27 -13.78
CA SER A 124 5.97 -18.70 -14.01
C SER A 124 5.76 -19.49 -12.70
N PRO A 125 4.56 -20.06 -12.49
CA PRO A 125 3.30 -19.70 -13.14
C PRO A 125 2.92 -18.26 -12.86
N THR A 126 2.29 -17.58 -13.81
CA THR A 126 1.99 -16.17 -13.71
C THR A 126 1.07 -15.86 -12.52
N ALA A 127 1.53 -15.02 -11.60
CA ALA A 127 0.76 -14.54 -10.47
C ALA A 127 1.11 -13.10 -10.17
N THR A 128 0.11 -12.25 -9.95
CA THR A 128 0.31 -10.84 -9.70
C THR A 128 -0.51 -10.28 -8.56
N CYS A 129 0.09 -9.38 -7.83
CA CYS A 129 -0.57 -8.38 -7.00
C CYS A 129 -0.01 -7.02 -7.41
N GLY A 130 -0.84 -6.01 -7.57
CA GLY A 130 -0.29 -4.69 -7.88
C GLY A 130 -1.35 -3.62 -8.09
N LEU A 131 -0.93 -2.39 -7.82
CA LEU A 131 -1.70 -1.19 -8.12
C LEU A 131 -0.89 -0.29 -9.04
N PHE A 132 -1.52 0.09 -10.14
CA PHE A 132 -1.09 1.14 -11.05
C PHE A 132 -2.16 2.23 -11.03
N PRO A 133 -2.10 3.20 -10.12
CA PRO A 133 -3.12 4.24 -9.96
C PRO A 133 -3.44 4.99 -11.24
N ARG A 134 -2.45 5.15 -12.11
CA ARG A 134 -2.66 5.68 -13.46
C ARG A 134 -1.69 5.05 -14.45
N PHE A 135 -2.26 4.28 -15.41
CA PHE A 135 -1.57 3.71 -16.55
C PHE A 135 -2.53 3.73 -17.74
N GLY A 136 -2.19 4.42 -18.86
CA GLY A 136 -3.08 4.61 -20.00
C GLY A 136 -4.43 5.29 -19.65
N ASN A 137 -4.44 6.22 -18.69
CA ASN A 137 -5.65 6.84 -18.14
C ASN A 137 -6.64 5.87 -17.47
N GLU A 138 -6.12 4.78 -16.93
CA GLU A 138 -6.86 3.82 -16.12
C GLU A 138 -6.14 3.52 -14.80
N PHE A 139 -6.90 3.16 -13.78
CA PHE A 139 -6.42 2.54 -12.56
C PHE A 139 -6.47 1.02 -12.75
N TYR A 140 -5.32 0.37 -12.78
CA TYR A 140 -5.20 -1.09 -12.83
C TYR A 140 -4.95 -1.65 -11.43
N ALA A 141 -5.63 -2.76 -11.13
CA ALA A 141 -5.41 -3.52 -9.91
C ALA A 141 -5.48 -5.02 -10.16
N ALA A 142 -4.69 -5.75 -9.40
CA ALA A 142 -4.76 -7.19 -9.26
C ALA A 142 -4.37 -7.57 -7.83
N ILE A 143 -4.92 -8.67 -7.33
CA ILE A 143 -4.49 -9.29 -6.10
C ILE A 143 -4.70 -10.81 -6.20
N ASN A 144 -3.62 -11.56 -6.03
CA ASN A 144 -3.59 -13.03 -6.16
C ASN A 144 -4.23 -13.54 -7.47
N ASN A 145 -3.89 -12.91 -8.58
CA ASN A 145 -4.46 -13.22 -9.89
C ASN A 145 -3.36 -13.34 -10.97
N ASN A 146 -3.72 -13.78 -12.18
CA ASN A 146 -2.80 -13.82 -13.32
C ASN A 146 -2.95 -12.65 -14.28
N VAL A 147 -3.98 -11.82 -14.10
CA VAL A 147 -4.27 -10.65 -14.93
C VAL A 147 -4.67 -9.45 -14.07
N TYR A 148 -4.55 -8.26 -14.63
CA TYR A 148 -5.08 -7.02 -14.07
C TYR A 148 -6.50 -6.74 -14.59
N THR A 149 -7.29 -6.06 -13.78
CA THR A 149 -8.51 -5.38 -14.22
C THR A 149 -8.37 -3.88 -13.99
N SER A 150 -9.23 -3.09 -14.64
CA SER A 150 -9.10 -1.64 -14.59
C SER A 150 -10.43 -0.88 -14.50
N VAL A 151 -10.30 0.39 -14.15
CA VAL A 151 -11.34 1.43 -14.24
C VAL A 151 -10.72 2.73 -14.71
N ALA A 152 -11.48 3.53 -15.47
CA ALA A 152 -10.99 4.81 -15.99
C ALA A 152 -10.49 5.73 -14.86
N ASN A 153 -9.28 6.28 -15.04
CA ASN A 153 -8.63 7.18 -14.09
C ASN A 153 -7.56 8.05 -14.73
N THR A 154 -7.72 9.35 -14.67
CA THR A 154 -6.77 10.34 -15.20
C THR A 154 -5.94 11.05 -14.12
N ASN A 155 -6.09 10.67 -12.86
CA ASN A 155 -5.38 11.28 -11.73
C ASN A 155 -4.83 10.20 -10.80
N SER A 156 -3.50 10.17 -10.61
CA SER A 156 -2.85 9.20 -9.73
C SER A 156 -2.78 9.64 -8.26
N SER A 157 -3.14 10.89 -7.93
CA SER A 157 -3.20 11.30 -6.52
C SER A 157 -4.47 10.78 -5.83
N GLY A 158 -4.36 10.45 -4.55
CA GLY A 158 -5.46 9.96 -3.76
C GLY A 158 -5.25 8.55 -3.21
N PHE A 159 -6.31 7.95 -2.70
CA PHE A 159 -6.32 6.63 -2.10
C PHE A 159 -6.73 5.56 -3.10
N TYR A 160 -5.89 4.56 -3.28
CA TYR A 160 -6.09 3.40 -4.14
C TYR A 160 -5.90 2.13 -3.35
N ALA A 161 -6.84 1.21 -3.48
CA ALA A 161 -6.74 -0.09 -2.83
C ALA A 161 -7.38 -1.20 -3.68
N VAL A 162 -7.00 -2.43 -3.39
CA VAL A 162 -7.63 -3.64 -3.90
C VAL A 162 -7.82 -4.62 -2.77
N SER A 163 -8.93 -5.34 -2.80
CA SER A 163 -9.26 -6.37 -1.81
C SER A 163 -9.90 -7.58 -2.48
N VAL A 164 -9.57 -8.77 -1.98
CA VAL A 164 -10.20 -10.05 -2.32
C VAL A 164 -10.72 -10.72 -1.05
N LEU A 165 -11.96 -11.21 -1.10
CA LEU A 165 -12.60 -11.97 -0.02
C LEU A 165 -13.19 -13.30 -0.49
N THR A 166 -13.25 -13.51 -1.81
CA THR A 166 -13.79 -14.73 -2.43
C THR A 166 -12.99 -15.06 -3.70
N LEU A 167 -13.10 -16.30 -4.17
CA LEU A 167 -12.38 -16.78 -5.36
C LEU A 167 -12.61 -15.96 -6.64
N ASP A 168 -13.79 -15.34 -6.79
CA ASP A 168 -14.22 -14.82 -8.08
C ASP A 168 -14.38 -13.29 -8.12
N ASN A 169 -14.15 -12.59 -7.02
CA ASN A 169 -14.43 -11.17 -6.95
C ASN A 169 -13.34 -10.39 -6.25
N ILE A 170 -12.87 -9.34 -6.89
CA ILE A 170 -12.09 -8.30 -6.23
C ILE A 170 -12.88 -7.02 -6.13
N VAL A 171 -12.55 -6.20 -5.13
CA VAL A 171 -13.05 -4.84 -4.99
C VAL A 171 -11.87 -3.89 -5.21
N MET A 172 -11.98 -3.05 -6.23
CA MET A 172 -11.09 -1.91 -6.46
C MET A 172 -11.67 -0.70 -5.74
N HIS A 173 -10.84 0.00 -4.98
CA HIS A 173 -11.25 1.23 -4.30
C HIS A 173 -10.44 2.42 -4.81
N ARG A 174 -11.11 3.52 -5.11
CA ARG A 174 -10.50 4.80 -5.47
C ARG A 174 -11.25 5.95 -4.82
N ASN A 175 -10.59 6.69 -3.93
CA ASN A 175 -11.09 7.96 -3.37
C ASN A 175 -12.56 7.89 -2.88
N GLY A 176 -12.90 6.90 -2.08
CA GLY A 176 -14.23 6.71 -1.52
C GLY A 176 -15.20 5.92 -2.41
N THR A 177 -14.81 5.53 -3.63
CA THR A 177 -15.65 4.76 -4.56
C THR A 177 -15.12 3.32 -4.69
N ASN A 178 -16.01 2.35 -4.50
CA ASN A 178 -15.74 0.93 -4.74
C ASN A 178 -16.24 0.50 -6.13
N THR A 179 -15.47 -0.32 -6.81
CA THR A 179 -15.86 -1.01 -8.04
C THR A 179 -15.57 -2.50 -7.89
N ALA A 180 -16.61 -3.30 -7.86
CA ALA A 180 -16.47 -4.75 -7.88
C ALA A 180 -16.13 -5.24 -9.30
N LYS A 181 -15.23 -6.21 -9.39
CA LYS A 181 -14.85 -6.87 -10.65
C LYS A 181 -14.88 -8.37 -10.45
N VAL A 182 -15.41 -9.09 -11.43
CA VAL A 182 -15.27 -10.55 -11.49
C VAL A 182 -13.86 -10.83 -12.01
N LEU A 183 -13.06 -11.43 -11.17
CA LEU A 183 -11.67 -11.77 -11.48
C LEU A 183 -11.27 -12.97 -10.62
N PRO A 184 -11.27 -14.20 -11.20
CA PRO A 184 -10.99 -15.41 -10.45
C PRO A 184 -9.61 -15.35 -9.81
N SER A 185 -9.56 -15.41 -8.48
CA SER A 185 -8.31 -15.54 -7.75
C SER A 185 -7.82 -16.98 -7.84
N THR A 186 -6.71 -17.21 -8.50
CA THR A 186 -6.28 -18.58 -8.84
C THR A 186 -4.90 -18.95 -8.33
N LEU A 187 -4.09 -18.04 -7.74
CA LEU A 187 -2.67 -18.28 -7.79
C LEU A 187 -1.85 -17.91 -6.56
N ASN A 188 -0.84 -18.73 -6.37
CA ASN A 188 0.23 -18.69 -5.38
C ASN A 188 1.37 -17.76 -5.86
N GLY A 189 1.21 -16.45 -5.74
CA GLY A 189 2.33 -15.53 -5.84
C GLY A 189 3.14 -15.56 -4.55
N ASN A 190 4.19 -16.36 -4.48
CA ASN A 190 5.04 -16.44 -3.31
C ASN A 190 6.21 -15.44 -3.41
N LEU A 191 5.90 -14.16 -3.59
CA LEU A 191 6.87 -13.09 -3.64
C LEU A 191 6.52 -11.97 -2.66
N ASN A 192 7.55 -11.33 -2.12
CA ASN A 192 7.35 -10.14 -1.29
C ASN A 192 6.77 -9.00 -2.13
N VAL A 193 5.82 -8.27 -1.57
CA VAL A 193 5.32 -7.03 -2.14
C VAL A 193 6.39 -5.94 -2.01
N PHE A 194 6.66 -5.21 -3.10
CA PHE A 194 7.48 -4.01 -3.06
C PHE A 194 6.60 -2.75 -3.10
N LEU A 195 7.07 -1.67 -2.47
CA LEU A 195 6.51 -0.32 -2.56
C LEU A 195 7.42 0.54 -3.44
N GLY A 196 6.83 1.46 -4.21
CA GLY A 196 7.54 2.31 -5.15
C GLY A 196 8.05 1.61 -6.41
N ALA A 197 7.81 0.30 -6.55
CA ALA A 197 8.13 -0.50 -7.74
C ALA A 197 7.35 -1.83 -7.71
N ARG A 198 7.39 -2.56 -8.83
CA ARG A 198 6.92 -3.95 -8.89
C ARG A 198 8.08 -4.92 -8.67
N ASN A 199 7.92 -5.90 -7.79
CA ASN A 199 8.81 -7.04 -7.66
C ASN A 199 8.53 -8.03 -8.80
N LEU A 200 9.42 -8.14 -9.78
CA LEU A 200 9.36 -9.15 -10.85
C LEU A 200 10.35 -10.26 -10.51
N ASP A 201 9.86 -11.41 -10.06
CA ASP A 201 10.68 -12.60 -9.74
C ASP A 201 11.90 -12.30 -8.83
N GLY A 202 11.76 -11.35 -7.90
CA GLY A 202 12.83 -10.89 -7.01
C GLY A 202 13.54 -9.61 -7.44
N ALA A 203 13.38 -9.16 -8.69
CA ALA A 203 13.98 -7.92 -9.21
C ALA A 203 12.98 -6.76 -9.24
N PRO A 204 13.36 -5.54 -8.81
CA PRO A 204 12.50 -4.37 -8.90
C PRO A 204 12.42 -3.84 -10.34
N VAL A 205 11.20 -3.57 -10.81
CA VAL A 205 10.89 -2.99 -12.13
C VAL A 205 9.73 -2.01 -12.03
N LEU A 206 9.48 -1.21 -13.07
CA LEU A 206 8.36 -0.26 -13.15
C LEU A 206 8.30 0.70 -11.97
N TYR A 207 9.42 1.36 -11.72
CA TYR A 207 9.62 2.28 -10.61
C TYR A 207 8.66 3.47 -10.64
N SER A 208 8.04 3.75 -9.48
CA SER A 208 7.18 4.91 -9.28
C SER A 208 7.98 6.18 -8.95
N ASP A 209 7.41 7.33 -9.30
CA ASP A 209 7.83 8.67 -8.88
C ASP A 209 6.67 9.41 -8.18
N ARG A 210 5.75 8.66 -7.58
CA ARG A 210 4.60 9.19 -6.85
C ARG A 210 4.88 9.19 -5.35
N GLU A 211 4.58 10.28 -4.69
CA GLU A 211 4.84 10.42 -3.25
C GLU A 211 3.79 9.69 -2.42
N HIS A 212 4.25 8.77 -1.59
CA HIS A 212 3.45 7.96 -0.68
C HIS A 212 3.23 8.71 0.64
N ILE A 213 1.97 8.75 1.11
CA ILE A 213 1.56 9.33 2.40
C ILE A 213 1.38 8.25 3.46
N ILE A 214 0.67 7.18 3.10
CA ILE A 214 0.41 6.03 3.95
C ILE A 214 0.06 4.83 3.08
N ASP A 215 0.66 3.67 3.37
CA ASP A 215 0.41 2.41 2.66
C ASP A 215 -0.01 1.34 3.65
N PHE A 216 -0.72 0.32 3.16
CA PHE A 216 -1.15 -0.80 3.99
C PHE A 216 -1.16 -2.13 3.25
N LEU A 217 -1.06 -3.22 4.03
CA LEU A 217 -1.13 -4.62 3.62
C LEU A 217 -1.90 -5.40 4.70
N GLY A 218 -2.67 -6.42 4.32
CA GLY A 218 -3.36 -7.26 5.29
C GLY A 218 -4.41 -8.18 4.67
N ASP A 219 -5.30 -8.67 5.53
CA ASP A 219 -6.46 -9.48 5.18
C ASP A 219 -7.46 -8.73 4.29
N GLY A 220 -8.33 -9.48 3.61
CA GLY A 220 -9.38 -8.93 2.77
C GLY A 220 -10.33 -8.01 3.54
N LEU A 221 -10.67 -6.90 2.91
CA LEU A 221 -11.59 -5.89 3.42
C LEU A 221 -12.86 -5.87 2.58
N THR A 222 -14.01 -5.78 3.24
CA THR A 222 -15.29 -5.52 2.57
C THR A 222 -15.33 -4.10 1.98
N SER A 223 -16.26 -3.86 1.06
CA SER A 223 -16.49 -2.52 0.50
C SER A 223 -16.73 -1.45 1.58
N ALA A 224 -17.44 -1.80 2.66
CA ALA A 224 -17.69 -0.90 3.77
C ALA A 224 -16.42 -0.61 4.59
N GLU A 225 -15.57 -1.61 4.80
CA GLU A 225 -14.29 -1.46 5.50
C GLU A 225 -13.28 -0.64 4.67
N LEU A 226 -13.25 -0.81 3.36
CA LEU A 226 -12.43 0.04 2.46
C LEU A 226 -12.84 1.51 2.54
N ILE A 227 -14.15 1.81 2.59
CA ILE A 227 -14.65 3.19 2.79
C ILE A 227 -14.21 3.72 4.16
N LYS A 228 -14.36 2.94 5.23
CA LYS A 228 -13.90 3.33 6.57
C LYS A 228 -12.39 3.64 6.57
N LEU A 229 -11.59 2.75 5.98
CA LEU A 229 -10.13 2.91 5.90
C LEU A 229 -9.76 4.17 5.11
N TYR A 230 -10.40 4.42 3.97
CA TYR A 230 -10.23 5.64 3.19
C TYR A 230 -10.51 6.91 4.04
N ASN A 231 -11.62 6.95 4.77
CA ASN A 231 -11.99 8.09 5.61
C ASN A 231 -10.99 8.31 6.74
N ILE A 232 -10.51 7.23 7.38
CA ILE A 232 -9.52 7.28 8.45
C ILE A 232 -8.18 7.82 7.91
N PHE A 233 -7.72 7.30 6.78
CA PHE A 233 -6.46 7.74 6.17
C PHE A 233 -6.55 9.17 5.59
N THR A 234 -7.72 9.58 5.11
CA THR A 234 -7.96 10.97 4.69
C THR A 234 -7.90 11.91 5.90
N THR A 235 -8.52 11.54 7.02
CA THR A 235 -8.45 12.31 8.26
C THR A 235 -7.00 12.39 8.77
N PHE A 236 -6.28 11.27 8.78
CA PHE A 236 -4.86 11.23 9.15
C PHE A 236 -4.02 12.16 8.27
N LYS A 237 -4.15 12.03 6.93
CA LYS A 237 -3.45 12.86 5.96
C LYS A 237 -3.67 14.36 6.22
N THR A 238 -4.93 14.76 6.40
CA THR A 238 -5.29 16.16 6.67
C THR A 238 -4.72 16.63 8.01
N SER A 239 -4.74 15.78 9.03
CA SER A 239 -4.22 16.10 10.37
C SER A 239 -2.71 16.36 10.39
N VAL A 240 -1.95 15.81 9.45
CA VAL A 240 -0.50 16.04 9.30
C VAL A 240 -0.17 17.07 8.22
N GLY A 241 -1.19 17.76 7.65
CA GLY A 241 -1.01 18.84 6.67
C GLY A 241 -0.60 18.37 5.27
N ARG A 242 -1.05 17.22 4.85
CA ARG A 242 -0.70 16.60 3.55
C ARG A 242 -1.85 16.54 2.57
#